data_767212da67f9609dcf956e24e58b3513
#
_entry.id   767212da67f9609dcf956e24e58b3513
#
_cell.length_a   1.000
_cell.length_b   1.000
_cell.length_c   1.000
_cell.angle_alpha   90.00
_cell.angle_beta   90.00
_cell.angle_gamma   90.00
#
_symmetry.space_group_name_H-M   'P 1'
#
loop_
_entity.id
_entity.type
_entity.pdbx_description
1 polymer ?
#
loop_
_entity_poly.entity_id
_entity_poly.type
_entity_poly.pdbx_seq_one_letter_code
_entity_poly.pdbx_strand_id
1 'polypeptide(L)'
;MTGGVGVGDTTSEAMVGRRYLMGQHVPAEAVRAEAIGRTTTASMDAVAAWLRERKTRRVILVSDPFHMFRLRLEARRTALEAYTSPTESSPISENPVLELRFLLAEGVKVPIAWAKGILAP
;
A
#
# COMPACT_ATOMS: atom_id res chain seq x y z
N MET A 1 -2.53 -2.15 -7.80
CA MET A 1 -1.09 -2.09 -7.43
C MET A 1 -0.72 -0.66 -7.11
N THR A 2 -0.11 -0.41 -5.98
CA THR A 2 0.43 0.91 -5.59
C THR A 2 1.95 0.81 -5.39
N GLY A 3 2.65 1.90 -5.62
CA GLY A 3 4.10 2.00 -5.41
C GLY A 3 4.72 3.01 -6.38
N GLY A 4 5.49 3.94 -5.82
CA GLY A 4 6.18 5.00 -6.55
C GLY A 4 7.48 4.54 -7.21
N VAL A 5 8.23 5.50 -7.74
CA VAL A 5 9.58 5.30 -8.26
C VAL A 5 10.57 5.44 -7.12
N GLY A 6 11.37 4.41 -6.87
CA GLY A 6 12.46 4.43 -5.89
C GLY A 6 13.61 5.35 -6.33
N VAL A 7 14.48 5.70 -5.38
CA VAL A 7 15.66 6.51 -5.69
C VAL A 7 16.61 5.70 -6.59
N GLY A 8 16.91 6.22 -7.78
CA GLY A 8 17.73 5.53 -8.77
C GLY A 8 16.97 4.63 -9.75
N ASP A 9 15.67 4.43 -9.55
CA ASP A 9 14.84 3.62 -10.45
C ASP A 9 14.25 4.47 -11.59
N THR A 10 14.02 3.84 -12.73
CA THR A 10 13.37 4.45 -13.89
C THR A 10 11.90 4.06 -14.03
N THR A 11 11.45 3.07 -13.25
CA THR A 11 10.09 2.52 -13.32
C THR A 11 9.51 2.39 -11.91
N SER A 12 8.23 2.70 -11.75
CA SER A 12 7.56 2.55 -10.45
C SER A 12 7.31 1.08 -10.10
N GLU A 13 7.33 0.76 -8.80
CA GLU A 13 6.98 -0.56 -8.27
C GLU A 13 5.59 -1.01 -8.75
N ALA A 14 4.62 -0.08 -8.81
CA ALA A 14 3.28 -0.38 -9.30
C ALA A 14 3.29 -0.85 -10.77
N MET A 15 4.14 -0.26 -11.61
CA MET A 15 4.26 -0.65 -13.02
C MET A 15 4.96 -2.00 -13.16
N VAL A 16 5.99 -2.26 -12.36
CA VAL A 16 6.67 -3.57 -12.32
C VAL A 16 5.68 -4.67 -11.91
N GLY A 17 4.94 -4.44 -10.81
CA GLY A 17 3.92 -5.38 -10.35
C GLY A 17 2.81 -5.60 -11.38
N ARG A 18 2.36 -4.54 -12.08
CA ARG A 18 1.39 -4.69 -13.17
C ARG A 18 1.91 -5.57 -14.29
N ARG A 19 3.14 -5.35 -14.75
CA ARG A 19 3.77 -6.19 -15.79
C ARG A 19 3.89 -7.65 -15.36
N TYR A 20 4.28 -7.90 -14.11
CA TYR A 20 4.34 -9.23 -13.54
C TYR A 20 2.99 -9.94 -13.59
N LEU A 21 1.92 -9.30 -13.11
CA LEU A 21 0.58 -9.87 -13.12
C LEU A 21 0.08 -10.16 -14.53
N MET A 22 0.34 -9.27 -15.48
CA MET A 22 0.01 -9.51 -16.90
C MET A 22 0.77 -10.71 -17.46
N GLY A 23 2.04 -10.90 -17.06
CA GLY A 23 2.81 -12.11 -17.37
C GLY A 23 2.23 -13.39 -16.75
N GLN A 24 1.48 -13.27 -15.64
CA GLN A 24 0.72 -14.36 -15.02
C GLN A 24 -0.71 -14.50 -15.60
N HIS A 25 -0.96 -13.99 -16.78
CA HIS A 25 -2.22 -14.05 -17.51
C HIS A 25 -3.39 -13.28 -16.86
N VAL A 26 -3.11 -12.34 -15.94
CA VAL A 26 -4.15 -11.42 -15.44
C VAL A 26 -4.44 -10.39 -16.54
N PRO A 27 -5.71 -10.19 -16.95
CA PRO A 27 -6.06 -9.23 -17.99
C PRO A 27 -5.61 -7.80 -17.65
N ALA A 28 -5.10 -7.08 -18.63
CA ALA A 28 -4.55 -5.74 -18.44
C ALA A 28 -5.56 -4.74 -17.87
N GLU A 29 -6.84 -4.89 -18.23
CA GLU A 29 -7.97 -4.10 -17.74
C GLU A 29 -8.33 -4.40 -16.27
N ALA A 30 -7.95 -5.56 -15.76
CA ALA A 30 -8.15 -5.95 -14.37
C ALA A 30 -7.07 -5.38 -13.43
N VAL A 31 -5.98 -4.81 -13.96
CA VAL A 31 -4.85 -4.32 -13.17
C VAL A 31 -4.60 -2.85 -13.43
N ARG A 32 -4.83 -2.03 -12.42
CA ARG A 32 -4.42 -0.62 -12.40
C ARG A 32 -3.11 -0.45 -11.63
N ALA A 33 -2.15 0.25 -12.20
CA ALA A 33 -0.96 0.73 -11.52
C ALA A 33 -1.18 2.15 -11.01
N GLU A 34 -0.98 2.38 -9.70
CA GLU A 34 -0.99 3.70 -9.07
C GLU A 34 0.45 4.05 -8.67
N ALA A 35 1.07 4.86 -9.50
CA ALA A 35 2.50 5.19 -9.41
C ALA A 35 2.78 6.60 -8.86
N ILE A 36 1.74 7.42 -8.63
CA ILE A 36 1.89 8.83 -8.26
C ILE A 36 2.14 9.00 -6.76
N GLY A 37 1.59 8.11 -5.93
CA GLY A 37 1.72 8.17 -4.49
C GLY A 37 3.14 7.87 -4.02
N ARG A 38 3.86 8.90 -3.56
CA ARG A 38 5.18 8.76 -2.91
C ARG A 38 5.10 8.36 -1.44
N THR A 39 3.90 8.38 -0.88
CA THR A 39 3.62 7.99 0.51
C THR A 39 2.43 7.06 0.55
N THR A 40 2.32 6.26 1.61
CA THR A 40 1.16 5.38 1.82
C THR A 40 -0.13 6.18 1.88
N THR A 41 -0.11 7.35 2.51
CA THR A 41 -1.26 8.26 2.58
C THR A 41 -1.73 8.67 1.18
N ALA A 42 -0.83 9.18 0.34
CA ALA A 42 -1.16 9.61 -1.02
C ALA A 42 -1.66 8.43 -1.89
N SER A 43 -1.05 7.26 -1.76
CA SER A 43 -1.51 6.05 -2.46
C SER A 43 -2.91 5.63 -2.03
N MET A 44 -3.22 5.69 -0.72
CA MET A 44 -4.55 5.35 -0.22
C MET A 44 -5.61 6.38 -0.63
N ASP A 45 -5.27 7.67 -0.70
CA ASP A 45 -6.16 8.71 -1.21
C ASP A 45 -6.51 8.47 -2.69
N ALA A 46 -5.52 8.13 -3.52
CA ALA A 46 -5.72 7.82 -4.93
C ALA A 46 -6.59 6.56 -5.12
N VAL A 47 -6.34 5.51 -4.34
CA VAL A 47 -7.16 4.28 -4.36
C VAL A 47 -8.60 4.57 -3.93
N ALA A 48 -8.79 5.34 -2.85
CA ALA A 48 -10.12 5.69 -2.36
C ALA A 48 -10.91 6.53 -3.37
N ALA A 49 -10.26 7.48 -4.04
CA ALA A 49 -10.87 8.26 -5.11
C ALA A 49 -11.32 7.38 -6.27
N TRP A 50 -10.45 6.48 -6.73
CA TRP A 50 -10.73 5.54 -7.81
C TRP A 50 -11.88 4.57 -7.49
N LEU A 51 -11.97 4.09 -6.23
CA LEU A 51 -13.06 3.21 -5.79
C LEU A 51 -14.39 3.95 -5.64
N ARG A 52 -14.38 5.22 -5.22
CA ARG A 52 -15.58 6.07 -5.17
C ARG A 52 -16.23 6.23 -6.54
N GLU A 53 -15.44 6.45 -7.58
CA GLU A 53 -15.94 6.50 -8.97
C GLU A 53 -16.67 5.21 -9.36
N ARG A 54 -16.27 4.07 -8.77
CA ARG A 54 -16.85 2.75 -9.00
C ARG A 54 -17.95 2.37 -8.01
N LYS A 55 -18.35 3.31 -7.16
CA LYS A 55 -19.39 3.13 -6.14
C LYS A 55 -19.11 1.95 -5.21
N THR A 56 -17.84 1.69 -4.92
CA THR A 56 -17.39 0.66 -3.96
C THR A 56 -16.44 1.24 -2.92
N ARG A 57 -16.38 0.60 -1.75
CA ARG A 57 -15.46 0.96 -0.66
C ARG A 57 -14.72 -0.25 -0.10
N ARG A 58 -15.04 -1.46 -0.59
CA ARG A 58 -14.42 -2.69 -0.10
C ARG A 58 -13.08 -2.94 -0.79
N VAL A 59 -12.04 -3.24 0.00
CA VAL A 59 -10.71 -3.55 -0.49
C VAL A 59 -10.10 -4.70 0.29
N ILE A 60 -9.24 -5.46 -0.36
CA ILE A 60 -8.30 -6.36 0.30
C ILE A 60 -6.92 -5.71 0.20
N LEU A 61 -6.31 -5.46 1.35
CA LEU A 61 -4.96 -4.92 1.44
C LEU A 61 -3.97 -6.07 1.50
N VAL A 62 -3.05 -6.13 0.56
CA VAL A 62 -1.98 -7.13 0.50
C VAL A 62 -0.65 -6.40 0.66
N SER A 63 0.12 -6.76 1.67
CA SER A 63 1.44 -6.17 1.95
C SER A 63 2.19 -7.00 3.00
N ASP A 64 3.41 -6.59 3.32
CA ASP A 64 4.18 -7.19 4.40
C ASP A 64 3.52 -6.99 5.76
N PRO A 65 3.65 -7.95 6.69
CA PRO A 65 3.00 -7.91 8.00
C PRO A 65 3.31 -6.63 8.79
N PHE A 66 4.55 -6.16 8.79
CA PHE A 66 4.97 -4.97 9.53
C PHE A 66 4.31 -3.69 9.01
N HIS A 67 3.92 -3.66 7.74
CA HIS A 67 3.27 -2.50 7.10
C HIS A 67 1.74 -2.49 7.26
N MET A 68 1.16 -3.64 7.57
CA MET A 68 -0.29 -3.86 7.54
C MET A 68 -1.05 -2.96 8.51
N PHE A 69 -0.50 -2.70 9.71
CA PHE A 69 -1.17 -1.86 10.69
C PHE A 69 -1.35 -0.42 10.17
N ARG A 70 -0.31 0.16 9.57
CA ARG A 70 -0.38 1.51 8.97
C ARG A 70 -1.36 1.56 7.80
N LEU A 71 -1.38 0.54 6.94
CA LEU A 71 -2.35 0.45 5.83
C LEU A 71 -3.80 0.45 6.34
N ARG A 72 -4.08 -0.27 7.43
CA ARG A 72 -5.43 -0.29 8.04
C ARG A 72 -5.84 1.08 8.58
N LEU A 73 -4.92 1.83 9.21
CA LEU A 73 -5.19 3.18 9.68
C LEU A 73 -5.53 4.11 8.51
N GLU A 74 -4.73 4.06 7.45
CA GLU A 74 -4.96 4.87 6.25
C GLU A 74 -6.27 4.51 5.53
N ALA A 75 -6.62 3.22 5.47
CA ALA A 75 -7.89 2.77 4.91
C ALA A 75 -9.09 3.32 5.71
N ARG A 76 -9.00 3.32 7.05
CA ARG A 76 -10.04 3.91 7.91
C ARG A 76 -10.16 5.41 7.68
N ARG A 77 -9.03 6.14 7.60
CA ARG A 77 -9.02 7.58 7.31
C ARG A 77 -9.74 7.90 6.00
N THR A 78 -9.60 7.06 4.99
CA THR A 78 -10.25 7.24 3.68
C THR A 78 -11.65 6.60 3.59
N ALA A 79 -12.20 6.15 4.71
CA ALA A 79 -13.51 5.48 4.81
C ALA A 79 -13.64 4.21 3.94
N LEU A 80 -12.53 3.50 3.72
CA LEU A 80 -12.53 2.20 3.07
C LEU A 80 -12.82 1.08 4.07
N GLU A 81 -13.61 0.12 3.64
CA GLU A 81 -13.85 -1.14 4.32
C GLU A 81 -12.74 -2.13 3.91
N ALA A 82 -11.72 -2.22 4.77
CA ALA A 82 -10.49 -2.92 4.44
C ALA A 82 -10.40 -4.29 5.12
N TYR A 83 -10.20 -5.32 4.33
CA TYR A 83 -9.75 -6.65 4.73
C TYR A 83 -8.24 -6.73 4.51
N THR A 84 -7.56 -7.59 5.24
CA THR A 84 -6.10 -7.70 5.18
C THR A 84 -5.66 -9.10 4.83
N SER A 85 -4.69 -9.21 3.93
CA SER A 85 -4.01 -10.45 3.55
C SER A 85 -2.51 -10.18 3.58
N PRO A 86 -1.85 -10.35 4.74
CA PRO A 86 -0.40 -10.19 4.82
C PRO A 86 0.31 -11.26 3.98
N THR A 87 1.45 -10.90 3.38
CA THR A 87 2.29 -11.87 2.66
C THR A 87 2.95 -12.82 3.64
N GLU A 88 2.97 -14.10 3.33
CA GLU A 88 3.62 -15.13 4.17
C GLU A 88 5.13 -15.16 3.96
N SER A 89 5.59 -14.81 2.76
CA SER A 89 7.01 -14.74 2.39
C SER A 89 7.35 -13.33 1.93
N SER A 90 8.24 -12.67 2.66
CA SER A 90 8.81 -11.38 2.29
C SER A 90 10.33 -11.47 2.39
N PRO A 91 11.10 -11.02 1.39
CA PRO A 91 12.56 -10.94 1.49
C PRO A 91 13.02 -10.12 2.69
N ILE A 92 12.18 -9.22 3.19
CA ILE A 92 12.43 -8.40 4.38
C ILE A 92 12.25 -9.24 5.65
N SER A 93 11.19 -10.06 5.73
CA SER A 93 10.91 -10.91 6.89
C SER A 93 11.89 -12.09 7.02
N GLU A 94 12.57 -12.46 5.95
CA GLU A 94 13.64 -13.47 5.97
C GLU A 94 14.95 -12.94 6.61
N ASN A 95 15.09 -11.61 6.74
CA ASN A 95 16.26 -10.98 7.36
C ASN A 95 15.85 -10.25 8.65
N PRO A 96 16.14 -10.82 9.86
CA PRO A 96 15.70 -10.26 11.13
C PRO A 96 16.17 -8.82 11.40
N VAL A 97 17.38 -8.47 10.94
CA VAL A 97 17.93 -7.12 11.12
C VAL A 97 17.18 -6.12 10.23
N LEU A 98 16.90 -6.51 9.02
CA LEU A 98 16.16 -5.68 8.07
C LEU A 98 14.70 -5.52 8.53
N GLU A 99 14.07 -6.60 8.96
CA GLU A 99 12.71 -6.58 9.51
C GLU A 99 12.63 -5.64 10.73
N LEU A 100 13.58 -5.73 11.68
CA LEU A 100 13.63 -4.86 12.84
C LEU A 100 13.74 -3.38 12.44
N ARG A 101 14.57 -3.05 11.44
CA ARG A 101 14.67 -1.66 10.93
C ARG A 101 13.34 -1.17 10.39
N PHE A 102 12.61 -1.99 9.63
CA PHE A 102 11.30 -1.62 9.09
C PHE A 102 10.25 -1.49 10.20
N LEU A 103 10.25 -2.40 11.19
CA LEU A 103 9.37 -2.32 12.36
C LEU A 103 9.60 -1.03 13.15
N LEU A 104 10.85 -0.65 13.39
CA LEU A 104 11.19 0.60 14.07
C LEU A 104 10.76 1.83 13.24
N ALA A 105 10.97 1.80 11.93
CA ALA A 105 10.53 2.86 11.03
C ALA A 105 9.00 3.01 11.02
N GLU A 106 8.26 1.92 11.03
CA GLU A 106 6.79 1.94 11.14
C GLU A 106 6.34 2.40 12.53
N GLY A 107 7.06 2.04 13.59
CA GLY A 107 6.82 2.51 14.97
C GLY A 107 6.81 4.04 15.09
N VAL A 108 7.59 4.73 14.26
CA VAL A 108 7.58 6.21 14.18
C VAL A 108 6.46 6.72 13.25
N LYS A 109 6.22 6.06 12.13
CA LYS A 109 5.24 6.50 11.13
C LYS A 109 3.79 6.29 11.58
N VAL A 110 3.52 5.25 12.36
CA VAL A 110 2.17 4.92 12.87
C VAL A 110 1.58 6.03 13.75
N PRO A 111 2.28 6.56 14.77
CA PRO A 111 1.77 7.69 15.57
C PRO A 111 1.48 8.93 14.70
N ILE A 112 2.31 9.19 13.69
CA ILE A 112 2.11 10.32 12.77
C ILE A 112 0.85 10.12 11.93
N ALA A 113 0.63 8.92 11.40
CA ALA A 113 -0.56 8.58 10.61
C ALA A 113 -1.83 8.66 11.47
N TRP A 114 -1.74 8.18 12.72
CA TRP A 114 -2.84 8.22 13.69
C TRP A 114 -3.21 9.67 14.06
N ALA A 115 -2.22 10.51 14.37
CA ALA A 115 -2.43 11.92 14.68
C ALA A 115 -3.10 12.67 13.50
N LYS A 116 -2.66 12.41 12.28
CA LYS A 116 -3.31 12.96 11.07
C LYS A 116 -4.74 12.49 10.90
N GLY A 117 -5.04 11.24 11.23
CA GLY A 117 -6.40 10.69 11.19
C GLY A 117 -7.35 11.29 12.25
N ILE A 118 -6.81 11.73 13.40
CA ILE A 118 -7.59 12.42 14.44
C ILE A 118 -7.81 13.90 14.08
N LEU A 119 -6.83 14.53 13.44
CA LEU A 119 -6.86 15.95 13.09
C LEU A 119 -7.48 16.23 11.71
N ALA A 120 -7.83 15.20 10.96
CA ALA A 120 -8.56 15.36 9.70
C ALA A 120 -10.04 15.63 10.01
N PRO A 121 -10.64 16.72 9.48
CA PRO A 121 -12.04 17.06 9.67
C PRO A 121 -12.97 16.07 9.01
#